data_976a9e821d7579b4e5dce3b4476af78d
#
_entry.id   976a9e821d7579b4e5dce3b4476af78d
#
_cell.length_a   1.000
_cell.length_b   1.000
_cell.length_c   1.000
_cell.angle_alpha   90.00
_cell.angle_beta   90.00
_cell.angle_gamma   90.00
#
_symmetry.space_group_name_H-M   'P 1'
#
loop_
_entity.id
_entity.type
_entity.pdbx_description
1 polymer ?
#
loop_
_entity_poly.entity_id
_entity_poly.type
_entity_poly.pdbx_seq_one_letter_code
_entity_poly.pdbx_strand_id
1 'polypeptide(L)' 'IAPGPIETEMFRAIRPVGSEAEKELLTQIPMNRVGQPQEIAAAIEFLLSEDAGFITGQTLCVDGGGSL' A
#
# COMPACT_ATOMS: atom_id res chain seq x y z
N ILE A 1 9.71 -4.30 -0.24
CA ILE A 1 8.40 -3.66 -0.33
C ILE A 1 8.11 -2.89 0.93
N ALA A 2 7.72 -1.64 0.78
CA ALA A 2 7.23 -0.81 1.87
C ALA A 2 5.76 -0.48 1.61
N PRO A 3 4.82 -1.27 2.14
CA PRO A 3 3.40 -1.03 1.90
C PRO A 3 2.88 0.16 2.71
N GLY A 4 1.87 0.84 2.17
CA GLY A 4 1.10 1.82 2.91
C GLY A 4 -0.11 1.19 3.59
N PRO A 5 -1.15 1.99 3.86
CA PRO A 5 -2.39 1.46 4.45
C PRO A 5 -3.09 0.50 3.50
N ILE A 6 -3.34 -0.72 3.97
CA ILE A 6 -3.89 -1.80 3.16
C ILE A 6 -5.18 -2.29 3.80
N GLU A 7 -6.17 -2.59 2.97
CA GLU A 7 -7.46 -3.10 3.39
C GLU A 7 -7.29 -4.46 4.07
N THR A 8 -7.36 -4.47 5.40
CA THR A 8 -7.27 -5.67 6.24
C THR A 8 -8.23 -5.54 7.40
N GLU A 9 -8.54 -6.66 8.05
CA GLU A 9 -9.41 -6.63 9.23
C GLU A 9 -8.80 -5.78 10.35
N MET A 10 -7.49 -5.91 10.57
CA MET A 10 -6.79 -5.15 11.59
C MET A 10 -6.86 -3.65 11.29
N PHE A 11 -6.65 -3.25 10.05
CA PHE A 11 -6.75 -1.86 9.64
C PHE A 11 -8.17 -1.32 9.90
N ARG A 12 -9.18 -2.07 9.52
CA ARG A 12 -10.59 -1.64 9.67
C ARG A 12 -11.06 -1.63 11.12
N ALA A 13 -10.44 -2.41 11.98
CA ALA A 13 -10.73 -2.36 13.42
C ALA A 13 -10.39 -0.99 14.01
N ILE A 14 -9.36 -0.33 13.49
CA ILE A 14 -8.89 0.97 13.95
C ILE A 14 -9.54 2.10 13.14
N ARG A 15 -9.75 1.87 11.84
CA ARG A 15 -10.30 2.86 10.90
C ARG A 15 -11.46 2.27 10.11
N PRO A 16 -12.66 2.23 10.71
CA PRO A 16 -13.85 1.73 9.99
C PRO A 16 -14.14 2.53 8.74
N VAL A 17 -14.75 1.88 7.75
CA VAL A 17 -15.14 2.53 6.50
C VAL A 17 -16.03 3.73 6.80
N GLY A 18 -15.69 4.89 6.22
CA GLY A 18 -16.45 6.14 6.40
C GLY A 18 -16.17 6.86 7.70
N SER A 19 -15.30 6.33 8.58
CA SER A 19 -14.97 6.97 9.84
C SER A 19 -14.12 8.23 9.64
N GLU A 20 -14.10 9.10 10.65
CA GLU A 20 -13.23 10.28 10.63
C GLU A 20 -11.76 9.87 10.60
N ALA A 21 -11.41 8.78 11.28
CA ALA A 21 -10.04 8.26 11.27
C ALA A 21 -9.62 7.84 9.86
N GLU A 22 -10.51 7.25 9.09
CA GLU A 22 -10.23 6.91 7.69
C GLU A 22 -10.08 8.18 6.85
N LYS A 23 -11.01 9.11 6.97
CA LYS A 23 -10.99 10.37 6.18
C LYS A 23 -9.69 11.13 6.41
N GLU A 24 -9.28 11.25 7.68
CA GLU A 24 -8.05 11.94 8.04
C GLU A 24 -6.83 11.25 7.41
N LEU A 25 -6.77 9.93 7.46
CA LEU A 25 -5.68 9.18 6.84
C LEU A 25 -5.64 9.39 5.33
N LEU A 26 -6.79 9.32 4.66
CA LEU A 26 -6.87 9.43 3.20
C LEU A 26 -6.40 10.80 2.69
N THR A 27 -6.49 11.85 3.50
CA THR A 27 -5.98 13.17 3.10
C THR A 27 -4.46 13.16 2.93
N GLN A 28 -3.76 12.21 3.55
CA GLN A 28 -2.32 12.08 3.50
C GLN A 28 -1.84 11.15 2.37
N ILE A 29 -2.76 10.55 1.66
CA ILE A 29 -2.44 9.63 0.56
C ILE A 29 -2.86 10.28 -0.76
N PRO A 30 -1.90 10.64 -1.64
CA PRO A 30 -2.23 11.28 -2.91
C PRO A 30 -3.28 10.56 -3.75
N MET A 31 -3.27 9.21 -3.76
CA MET A 31 -4.29 8.45 -4.47
C MET A 31 -5.63 8.39 -3.75
N ASN A 32 -5.69 8.91 -2.53
CA ASN A 32 -6.91 9.10 -1.75
C ASN A 32 -7.74 7.82 -1.55
N ARG A 33 -7.04 6.70 -1.33
CA ARG A 33 -7.66 5.41 -1.01
C ARG A 33 -6.66 4.51 -0.30
N VAL A 34 -7.16 3.48 0.38
CA VAL A 34 -6.30 2.40 0.88
C VAL A 34 -5.98 1.44 -0.28
N GLY A 35 -4.87 0.73 -0.16
CA GLY A 35 -4.51 -0.29 -1.12
C GLY A 35 -5.23 -1.60 -0.84
N GLN A 36 -5.25 -2.48 -1.82
CA GLN A 36 -5.79 -3.82 -1.67
C GLN A 36 -4.65 -4.81 -1.47
N PRO A 37 -4.87 -5.90 -0.70
CA PRO A 37 -3.84 -6.92 -0.53
C PRO A 37 -3.29 -7.46 -1.85
N GLN A 38 -4.14 -7.56 -2.87
CA GLN A 38 -3.74 -8.01 -4.20
C GLN A 38 -2.72 -7.08 -4.85
N GLU A 39 -2.76 -5.78 -4.53
CA GLU A 39 -1.81 -4.83 -5.08
C GLU A 39 -0.41 -5.03 -4.51
N ILE A 40 -0.33 -5.40 -3.22
CA ILE A 40 0.94 -5.77 -2.61
C ILE A 40 1.45 -7.09 -3.17
N ALA A 41 0.55 -8.08 -3.31
CA ALA A 41 0.90 -9.39 -3.86
C ALA A 41 1.43 -9.27 -5.29
N ALA A 42 0.83 -8.41 -6.11
CA ALA A 42 1.28 -8.18 -7.48
C ALA A 42 2.71 -7.59 -7.53
N ALA A 43 3.02 -6.65 -6.63
CA ALA A 43 4.35 -6.07 -6.54
C ALA A 43 5.39 -7.12 -6.14
N ILE A 44 5.05 -7.96 -5.16
CA ILE A 44 5.92 -9.04 -4.71
C ILE A 44 6.16 -10.04 -5.84
N GLU A 45 5.10 -10.43 -6.54
CA GLU A 45 5.19 -11.37 -7.66
C GLU A 45 6.11 -10.84 -8.76
N PHE A 46 5.98 -9.56 -9.11
CA PHE A 46 6.87 -8.94 -10.10
C PHE A 46 8.33 -9.00 -9.64
N LEU A 47 8.61 -8.64 -8.38
CA LEU A 47 9.98 -8.62 -7.87
C LEU A 47 10.60 -10.01 -7.76
N LEU A 48 9.78 -11.06 -7.66
CA LEU A 48 10.26 -12.45 -7.66
C LEU A 48 10.42 -13.00 -9.06
N SER A 49 9.96 -12.29 -10.09
CA SER A 49 10.02 -12.75 -11.47
C SER A 49 11.39 -12.50 -12.10
N GLU A 50 11.65 -13.18 -13.22
CA GLU A 50 12.87 -12.96 -14.00
C GLU A 50 12.92 -11.54 -14.58
N ASP A 51 11.75 -10.92 -14.81
CA ASP A 51 11.66 -9.57 -15.35
C ASP A 51 12.26 -8.53 -14.40
N ALA A 52 12.37 -8.85 -13.11
CA ALA A 52 12.98 -7.97 -12.12
C ALA A 52 14.46 -8.32 -11.86
N GLY A 53 15.10 -9.07 -12.76
CA GLY A 53 16.42 -9.66 -12.54
C GLY A 53 17.57 -8.69 -12.32
N PHE A 54 17.42 -7.42 -12.69
CA PHE A 54 18.44 -6.39 -12.46
C PHE A 54 18.08 -5.40 -11.35
N ILE A 55 16.96 -5.62 -10.66
CA ILE A 55 16.50 -4.75 -9.57
C ILE A 55 17.03 -5.30 -8.24
N THR A 56 17.85 -4.52 -7.57
CA THR A 56 18.38 -4.91 -6.26
C THR A 56 18.73 -3.67 -5.44
N GLY A 57 18.76 -3.81 -4.12
CA GLY A 57 19.15 -2.74 -3.23
C GLY A 57 18.14 -1.59 -3.12
N GLN A 58 16.93 -1.76 -3.65
CA GLN A 58 15.91 -0.72 -3.67
C GLN A 58 14.74 -1.06 -2.77
N THR A 59 14.09 -0.02 -2.24
CA THR A 59 12.82 -0.16 -1.53
C THR A 59 11.72 0.34 -2.44
N LEU A 60 10.78 -0.54 -2.78
CA LEU A 60 9.61 -0.16 -3.58
C LEU A 60 8.46 0.19 -2.64
N CYS A 61 8.06 1.46 -2.65
CA CYS A 61 6.92 1.92 -1.87
C CYS A 61 5.63 1.66 -2.64
N VAL A 62 4.70 0.93 -2.01
CA VAL A 62 3.40 0.60 -2.59
C VAL A 62 2.35 1.17 -1.64
N ASP A 63 2.17 2.49 -1.68
CA ASP A 63 1.50 3.26 -0.64
C ASP A 63 0.61 4.39 -1.18
N GLY A 64 0.29 4.36 -2.46
CA GLY A 64 -0.54 5.41 -3.06
C GLY A 64 0.09 6.79 -3.05
N GLY A 65 1.41 6.86 -2.87
CA GLY A 65 2.16 8.11 -2.81
C GLY A 65 2.30 8.70 -1.41
N GLY A 66 1.87 7.97 -0.37
CA GLY A 66 1.87 8.48 0.99
C GLY A 66 3.25 8.84 1.56
N SER A 67 4.31 8.27 0.99
CA SER A 67 5.70 8.55 1.42
C SER A 67 6.36 9.71 0.65
N LEU A 68 5.64 10.30 -0.28
CA LEU A 68 6.18 11.43 -1.05
C LEU A 68 6.30 12.70 -0.22
#